data_53fe78ddb73c2df5eb729001e2a259d6
#
_entry.id   53fe78ddb73c2df5eb729001e2a259d6
#
_cell.length_a   1.000
_cell.length_b   1.000
_cell.length_c   1.000
_cell.angle_alpha   90.00
_cell.angle_beta   90.00
_cell.angle_gamma   90.00
#
_symmetry.space_group_name_H-M   'P 1'
#
loop_
_entity.id
_entity.type
_entity.pdbx_description
1 polymer ?
#
loop_
_entity_poly.entity_id
_entity_poly.type
_entity_poly.pdbx_seq_one_letter_code
_entity_poly.pdbx_strand_id
1 'polypeptide(L)'
;DIQTARGLMLVRANTLAKGHSGSRIRVIQQLVDYLNYGITPFVPRIGSLGASGDLAPLSHMALCLIGEGKCYDADGVLMPTKQALNAVGLIPIELKAKEGLSLINGTSLMVAWLIEAERKLTSLLKLGDLILATSIEARSCSLKPFDSRVHAARGHPGQALVGIRINMALKDSEIMLTHEDCERVQDAYSFRCAPQVHGPVHEMLSRLRRVISVDLNAATDNPLIFPDPTKTGSEMVISQGNFHGQPIALVADSMALACHELASISERRIDQMLDANRSGLPPFLAKVSGLESGLMIVQYVAAASLAELRLFANPASAYNVSTSANQEDHVSLGATAAWSLCKVVERLAEVLACELLVAAEALEYQQVKAGKWVSELVLLTRKISPPLSGDRSVSDELMELTNCLSNGIWLNQLEAQLGQLPTLE
;
A
#
# COMPACT_ATOMS: atom_id res chain seq x y z
N ASP A 1 -5.83 3.50 -13.75
CA ASP A 1 -5.21 2.44 -14.56
C ASP A 1 -6.19 1.29 -14.80
N ILE A 2 -5.81 0.34 -15.65
CA ILE A 2 -6.64 -0.81 -16.05
C ILE A 2 -6.95 -1.71 -14.86
N GLN A 3 -6.00 -1.99 -13.99
CA GLN A 3 -6.19 -2.91 -12.87
C GLN A 3 -7.17 -2.33 -11.85
N THR A 4 -7.06 -1.06 -11.53
CA THR A 4 -8.02 -0.37 -10.64
C THR A 4 -9.44 -0.39 -11.23
N ALA A 5 -9.60 -0.14 -12.54
CA ALA A 5 -10.90 -0.17 -13.18
C ALA A 5 -11.50 -1.60 -13.22
N ARG A 6 -10.69 -2.63 -13.38
CA ARG A 6 -11.10 -4.04 -13.24
C ARG A 6 -11.52 -4.34 -11.80
N GLY A 7 -10.75 -3.86 -10.81
CA GLY A 7 -11.09 -3.96 -9.39
C GLY A 7 -12.45 -3.31 -9.08
N LEU A 8 -12.68 -2.09 -9.59
CA LEU A 8 -13.95 -1.38 -9.47
C LEU A 8 -15.13 -2.21 -10.02
N MET A 9 -14.99 -2.81 -11.21
CA MET A 9 -16.03 -3.69 -11.79
C MET A 9 -16.31 -4.91 -10.92
N LEU A 10 -15.25 -5.55 -10.42
CA LEU A 10 -15.37 -6.74 -9.56
C LEU A 10 -16.09 -6.43 -8.25
N VAL A 11 -15.68 -5.36 -7.57
CA VAL A 11 -16.32 -4.89 -6.33
C VAL A 11 -17.79 -4.55 -6.59
N ARG A 12 -18.09 -3.87 -7.71
CA ARG A 12 -19.48 -3.54 -8.06
C ARG A 12 -20.31 -4.77 -8.31
N ALA A 13 -19.80 -5.73 -9.08
CA ALA A 13 -20.48 -7.01 -9.33
C ALA A 13 -20.79 -7.74 -8.01
N ASN A 14 -19.83 -7.79 -7.08
CA ASN A 14 -20.03 -8.40 -5.77
C ASN A 14 -21.09 -7.68 -4.92
N THR A 15 -21.10 -6.35 -4.90
CA THR A 15 -22.13 -5.54 -4.23
C THR A 15 -23.53 -5.86 -4.77
N LEU A 16 -23.69 -5.90 -6.09
CA LEU A 16 -24.98 -6.21 -6.72
C LEU A 16 -25.43 -7.66 -6.45
N ALA A 17 -24.47 -8.60 -6.39
CA ALA A 17 -24.72 -9.99 -6.10
C ALA A 17 -25.26 -10.26 -4.68
N LYS A 18 -25.16 -9.27 -3.75
CA LYS A 18 -25.80 -9.36 -2.41
C LYS A 18 -27.32 -9.37 -2.48
N GLY A 19 -27.92 -9.01 -3.62
CA GLY A 19 -29.38 -9.13 -3.86
C GLY A 19 -30.21 -7.98 -3.27
N HIS A 20 -29.57 -6.93 -2.71
CA HIS A 20 -30.27 -5.79 -2.11
C HIS A 20 -30.44 -4.58 -3.06
N SER A 21 -29.80 -4.61 -4.22
CA SER A 21 -29.76 -3.46 -5.13
C SER A 21 -30.93 -3.41 -6.13
N GLY A 22 -31.74 -4.47 -6.25
CA GLY A 22 -32.81 -4.55 -7.22
C GLY A 22 -32.33 -4.66 -8.68
N SER A 23 -31.10 -5.08 -8.89
CA SER A 23 -30.52 -5.35 -10.21
C SER A 23 -30.80 -6.77 -10.67
N ARG A 24 -31.08 -6.94 -11.97
CA ARG A 24 -31.19 -8.27 -12.59
C ARG A 24 -29.81 -8.95 -12.64
N ILE A 25 -29.80 -10.28 -12.58
CA ILE A 25 -28.59 -11.11 -12.75
C ILE A 25 -27.85 -10.76 -14.05
N ARG A 26 -28.57 -10.39 -15.13
CA ARG A 26 -27.98 -10.01 -16.42
C ARG A 26 -27.00 -8.85 -16.30
N VAL A 27 -27.22 -7.88 -15.40
CA VAL A 27 -26.30 -6.75 -15.16
C VAL A 27 -25.00 -7.24 -14.54
N ILE A 28 -25.11 -8.12 -13.54
CA ILE A 28 -23.94 -8.74 -12.88
C ILE A 28 -23.15 -9.58 -13.88
N GLN A 29 -23.85 -10.41 -14.67
CA GLN A 29 -23.24 -11.24 -15.68
C GLN A 29 -22.48 -10.42 -16.72
N GLN A 30 -23.00 -9.26 -17.15
CA GLN A 30 -22.32 -8.38 -18.08
C GLN A 30 -21.00 -7.84 -17.52
N LEU A 31 -20.97 -7.48 -16.23
CA LEU A 31 -19.72 -7.06 -15.55
C LEU A 31 -18.69 -8.21 -15.51
N VAL A 32 -19.14 -9.43 -15.23
CA VAL A 32 -18.30 -10.64 -15.23
C VAL A 32 -17.81 -10.96 -16.65
N ASP A 33 -18.68 -10.87 -17.65
CA ASP A 33 -18.32 -11.08 -19.07
C ASP A 33 -17.21 -10.07 -19.48
N TYR A 34 -17.34 -8.78 -19.12
CA TYR A 34 -16.32 -7.79 -19.39
C TYR A 34 -14.96 -8.13 -18.76
N LEU A 35 -14.97 -8.59 -17.51
CA LEU A 35 -13.75 -9.04 -16.83
C LEU A 35 -13.10 -10.23 -17.57
N ASN A 36 -13.91 -11.20 -18.03
CA ASN A 36 -13.44 -12.40 -18.72
C ASN A 36 -12.91 -12.11 -20.12
N TYR A 37 -13.56 -11.21 -20.88
CA TYR A 37 -13.12 -10.81 -22.21
C TYR A 37 -12.06 -9.70 -22.23
N GLY A 38 -11.57 -9.25 -21.05
CA GLY A 38 -10.56 -8.20 -20.96
C GLY A 38 -11.08 -6.79 -21.32
N ILE A 39 -12.39 -6.58 -21.40
CA ILE A 39 -12.99 -5.27 -21.66
C ILE A 39 -12.97 -4.48 -20.37
N THR A 40 -12.22 -3.37 -20.35
CA THR A 40 -12.06 -2.53 -19.16
C THR A 40 -12.53 -1.10 -19.43
N PRO A 41 -13.56 -0.60 -18.76
CA PRO A 41 -14.03 0.78 -18.91
C PRO A 41 -12.92 1.80 -18.68
N PHE A 42 -12.88 2.84 -19.52
CA PHE A 42 -12.05 4.01 -19.27
C PHE A 42 -12.72 4.87 -18.19
N VAL A 43 -12.12 4.93 -17.01
CA VAL A 43 -12.65 5.64 -15.86
C VAL A 43 -11.70 6.79 -15.50
N PRO A 44 -12.13 8.07 -15.60
CA PRO A 44 -11.37 9.21 -15.10
C PRO A 44 -11.14 9.11 -13.59
N ARG A 45 -9.95 9.47 -13.14
CA ARG A 45 -9.57 9.42 -11.73
C ARG A 45 -10.34 10.40 -10.84
N ILE A 46 -10.58 11.61 -11.35
CA ILE A 46 -11.26 12.69 -10.60
C ILE A 46 -12.74 12.65 -10.92
N GLY A 47 -13.57 12.80 -9.90
CA GLY A 47 -15.02 12.87 -10.05
C GLY A 47 -15.83 12.28 -8.90
N SER A 48 -15.16 11.69 -7.88
CA SER A 48 -15.83 11.21 -6.67
C SER A 48 -15.43 12.03 -5.45
N LEU A 49 -16.43 12.44 -4.67
CA LEU A 49 -16.27 13.02 -3.34
C LEU A 49 -16.53 12.00 -2.23
N GLY A 50 -16.96 10.78 -2.58
CA GLY A 50 -17.34 9.75 -1.63
C GLY A 50 -18.59 10.10 -0.81
N ALA A 51 -19.42 11.00 -1.30
CA ALA A 51 -20.69 11.41 -0.68
C ALA A 51 -21.78 10.35 -0.97
N SER A 52 -22.33 10.35 -2.18
CA SER A 52 -23.20 9.27 -2.69
C SER A 52 -22.38 8.08 -3.25
N GLY A 53 -21.18 7.85 -2.74
CA GLY A 53 -20.20 6.93 -3.28
C GLY A 53 -19.46 7.50 -4.49
N ASP A 54 -19.04 6.63 -5.39
CA ASP A 54 -18.18 6.92 -6.54
C ASP A 54 -19.00 7.24 -7.81
N LEU A 55 -19.98 8.16 -7.74
CA LEU A 55 -20.98 8.38 -8.79
C LEU A 55 -20.39 8.53 -10.19
N ALA A 56 -19.52 9.52 -10.42
CA ALA A 56 -18.98 9.78 -11.75
C ALA A 56 -18.07 8.65 -12.26
N PRO A 57 -17.12 8.11 -11.49
CA PRO A 57 -16.34 6.94 -11.90
C PRO A 57 -17.21 5.73 -12.26
N LEU A 58 -18.20 5.41 -11.44
CA LEU A 58 -19.12 4.30 -11.70
C LEU A 58 -20.04 4.58 -12.89
N SER A 59 -20.39 5.84 -13.17
CA SER A 59 -21.14 6.22 -14.37
C SER A 59 -20.35 5.91 -15.65
N HIS A 60 -19.03 6.16 -15.68
CA HIS A 60 -18.19 5.77 -16.80
C HIS A 60 -18.16 4.24 -17.01
N MET A 61 -18.16 3.47 -15.92
CA MET A 61 -18.31 2.01 -16.01
C MET A 61 -19.69 1.63 -16.56
N ALA A 62 -20.76 2.26 -16.04
CA ALA A 62 -22.14 1.94 -16.44
C ALA A 62 -22.42 2.29 -17.90
N LEU A 63 -21.87 3.38 -18.43
CA LEU A 63 -21.95 3.73 -19.86
C LEU A 63 -21.44 2.61 -20.74
N CYS A 64 -20.34 1.96 -20.37
CA CYS A 64 -19.81 0.84 -21.14
C CYS A 64 -20.81 -0.33 -21.19
N LEU A 65 -21.56 -0.61 -20.12
CA LEU A 65 -22.54 -1.70 -20.11
C LEU A 65 -23.69 -1.49 -21.12
N ILE A 66 -24.05 -0.23 -21.40
CA ILE A 66 -25.05 0.14 -22.39
C ILE A 66 -24.46 0.41 -23.79
N GLY A 67 -23.17 0.12 -23.99
CA GLY A 67 -22.47 0.25 -25.28
C GLY A 67 -22.01 1.67 -25.60
N GLU A 68 -22.01 2.57 -24.63
CA GLU A 68 -21.54 3.94 -24.76
C GLU A 68 -20.14 4.14 -24.13
N GLY A 69 -19.56 5.33 -24.26
CA GLY A 69 -18.26 5.66 -23.69
C GLY A 69 -17.09 4.96 -24.39
N LYS A 70 -15.98 4.81 -23.64
CA LYS A 70 -14.73 4.21 -24.10
C LYS A 70 -14.27 3.10 -23.13
N CYS A 71 -13.59 2.10 -23.66
CA CYS A 71 -12.96 1.05 -22.88
C CYS A 71 -11.60 0.67 -23.47
N TYR A 72 -10.80 -0.01 -22.69
CA TYR A 72 -9.63 -0.75 -23.16
C TYR A 72 -10.07 -2.17 -23.52
N ASP A 73 -9.53 -2.70 -24.60
CA ASP A 73 -9.66 -4.12 -24.96
C ASP A 73 -8.66 -4.99 -24.17
N ALA A 74 -8.60 -6.28 -24.50
CA ALA A 74 -7.71 -7.24 -23.85
C ALA A 74 -6.20 -6.91 -24.03
N ASP A 75 -5.86 -6.22 -25.12
CA ASP A 75 -4.48 -5.79 -25.42
C ASP A 75 -4.15 -4.41 -24.82
N GLY A 76 -5.09 -3.79 -24.09
CA GLY A 76 -4.94 -2.47 -23.47
C GLY A 76 -5.11 -1.30 -24.45
N VAL A 77 -5.71 -1.52 -25.62
CA VAL A 77 -5.97 -0.47 -26.60
C VAL A 77 -7.27 0.25 -26.28
N LEU A 78 -7.20 1.57 -26.19
CA LEU A 78 -8.37 2.42 -25.93
C LEU A 78 -9.23 2.59 -27.18
N MET A 79 -10.51 2.24 -27.09
CA MET A 79 -11.45 2.32 -28.22
C MET A 79 -12.89 2.63 -27.75
N PRO A 80 -13.82 2.99 -28.70
CA PRO A 80 -15.25 3.07 -28.39
C PRO A 80 -15.79 1.72 -27.91
N THR A 81 -16.57 1.73 -26.83
CA THR A 81 -17.10 0.51 -26.22
C THR A 81 -17.88 -0.37 -27.20
N LYS A 82 -18.72 0.23 -28.06
CA LYS A 82 -19.49 -0.50 -29.06
C LYS A 82 -18.61 -1.34 -30.00
N GLN A 83 -17.42 -0.83 -30.34
CA GLN A 83 -16.45 -1.54 -31.18
C GLN A 83 -15.87 -2.75 -30.43
N ALA A 84 -15.45 -2.58 -29.18
CA ALA A 84 -14.92 -3.66 -28.37
C ALA A 84 -15.97 -4.77 -28.15
N LEU A 85 -17.22 -4.40 -27.87
CA LEU A 85 -18.31 -5.37 -27.68
C LEU A 85 -18.58 -6.18 -28.94
N ASN A 86 -18.63 -5.53 -30.12
CA ASN A 86 -18.82 -6.19 -31.41
C ASN A 86 -17.70 -7.21 -31.70
N ALA A 87 -16.46 -6.88 -31.35
CA ALA A 87 -15.31 -7.76 -31.57
C ALA A 87 -15.41 -9.10 -30.81
N VAL A 88 -16.06 -9.11 -29.64
CA VAL A 88 -16.23 -10.31 -28.81
C VAL A 88 -17.66 -10.87 -28.83
N GLY A 89 -18.56 -10.31 -29.64
CA GLY A 89 -19.94 -10.77 -29.77
C GLY A 89 -20.84 -10.47 -28.57
N LEU A 90 -20.47 -9.51 -27.72
CA LEU A 90 -21.30 -9.07 -26.60
C LEU A 90 -22.31 -8.00 -27.04
N ILE A 91 -23.51 -8.08 -26.47
CA ILE A 91 -24.59 -7.13 -26.74
C ILE A 91 -24.73 -6.19 -25.55
N PRO A 92 -24.79 -4.86 -25.77
CA PRO A 92 -25.12 -3.92 -24.72
C PRO A 92 -26.42 -4.25 -24.00
N ILE A 93 -26.49 -3.98 -22.69
CA ILE A 93 -27.73 -4.17 -21.94
C ILE A 93 -28.60 -2.92 -22.02
N GLU A 94 -29.91 -3.14 -22.02
CA GLU A 94 -30.92 -2.11 -21.76
C GLU A 94 -31.20 -2.08 -20.25
N LEU A 95 -30.97 -0.95 -19.60
CA LEU A 95 -31.22 -0.79 -18.16
C LEU A 95 -32.70 -0.79 -17.85
N LYS A 96 -33.11 -1.46 -16.80
CA LYS A 96 -34.45 -1.43 -16.24
C LYS A 96 -34.52 -0.53 -15.00
N ALA A 97 -35.72 -0.37 -14.44
CA ALA A 97 -35.95 0.46 -13.26
C ALA A 97 -34.95 0.10 -12.14
N LYS A 98 -34.39 1.12 -11.46
CA LYS A 98 -33.39 1.05 -10.41
C LYS A 98 -31.95 0.72 -10.89
N GLU A 99 -31.74 -0.01 -12.00
CA GLU A 99 -30.43 -0.53 -12.41
C GLU A 99 -29.40 0.57 -12.69
N GLY A 100 -29.82 1.72 -13.25
CA GLY A 100 -28.93 2.85 -13.44
C GLY A 100 -28.33 3.35 -12.12
N LEU A 101 -29.18 3.60 -11.12
CA LEU A 101 -28.71 4.04 -9.80
C LEU A 101 -27.90 2.94 -9.09
N SER A 102 -28.32 1.68 -9.19
CA SER A 102 -27.60 0.54 -8.61
C SER A 102 -26.18 0.39 -9.15
N LEU A 103 -25.92 0.78 -10.38
CA LEU A 103 -24.59 0.70 -10.99
C LEU A 103 -23.65 1.81 -10.51
N ILE A 104 -24.17 2.97 -10.13
CA ILE A 104 -23.34 4.16 -9.88
C ILE A 104 -23.25 4.55 -8.41
N ASN A 105 -24.13 4.07 -7.54
CA ASN A 105 -24.20 4.45 -6.13
C ASN A 105 -23.45 3.45 -5.23
N GLY A 106 -22.31 3.81 -4.69
CA GLY A 106 -21.50 2.97 -3.80
C GLY A 106 -20.00 3.24 -3.84
N THR A 107 -19.23 2.48 -3.07
CA THR A 107 -17.84 2.72 -2.70
C THR A 107 -16.79 1.95 -3.53
N SER A 108 -17.16 1.47 -4.72
CA SER A 108 -16.40 0.45 -5.43
C SER A 108 -15.01 0.90 -5.90
N LEU A 109 -14.84 2.16 -6.32
CA LEU A 109 -13.53 2.70 -6.71
C LEU A 109 -12.63 2.87 -5.49
N MET A 110 -13.18 3.45 -4.42
CA MET A 110 -12.44 3.65 -3.16
C MET A 110 -11.89 2.32 -2.64
N VAL A 111 -12.73 1.26 -2.61
CA VAL A 111 -12.33 -0.08 -2.17
C VAL A 111 -11.27 -0.67 -3.10
N ALA A 112 -11.39 -0.49 -4.43
CA ALA A 112 -10.38 -0.97 -5.38
C ALA A 112 -8.99 -0.36 -5.11
N TRP A 113 -8.90 0.93 -4.83
CA TRP A 113 -7.64 1.57 -4.44
C TRP A 113 -7.11 1.07 -3.10
N LEU A 114 -7.98 0.85 -2.10
CA LEU A 114 -7.53 0.30 -0.81
C LEU A 114 -6.94 -1.11 -0.96
N ILE A 115 -7.53 -1.95 -1.82
CA ILE A 115 -7.03 -3.30 -2.10
C ILE A 115 -5.64 -3.23 -2.78
N GLU A 116 -5.46 -2.32 -3.73
CA GLU A 116 -4.16 -2.11 -4.37
C GLU A 116 -3.09 -1.67 -3.36
N ALA A 117 -3.41 -0.70 -2.51
CA ALA A 117 -2.52 -0.22 -1.46
C ALA A 117 -2.19 -1.33 -0.44
N GLU A 118 -3.20 -2.08 0.04
CA GLU A 118 -3.04 -3.18 0.99
C GLU A 118 -2.11 -4.27 0.48
N ARG A 119 -2.29 -4.69 -0.78
CA ARG A 119 -1.46 -5.72 -1.43
C ARG A 119 0.02 -5.35 -1.42
N LYS A 120 0.34 -4.10 -1.76
CA LYS A 120 1.73 -3.59 -1.73
C LYS A 120 2.25 -3.47 -0.31
N LEU A 121 1.44 -2.91 0.60
CA LEU A 121 1.81 -2.72 2.01
C LEU A 121 2.10 -4.03 2.73
N THR A 122 1.41 -5.10 2.41
CA THR A 122 1.64 -6.44 2.98
C THR A 122 3.10 -6.87 2.82
N SER A 123 3.67 -6.67 1.64
CA SER A 123 5.07 -7.00 1.36
C SER A 123 6.03 -5.93 1.90
N LEU A 124 5.72 -4.65 1.66
CA LEU A 124 6.61 -3.54 2.05
C LEU A 124 6.85 -3.47 3.55
N LEU A 125 5.83 -3.72 4.39
CA LEU A 125 6.02 -3.66 5.84
C LEU A 125 6.87 -4.81 6.37
N LYS A 126 6.73 -6.02 5.82
CA LYS A 126 7.60 -7.15 6.17
C LYS A 126 9.04 -6.91 5.72
N LEU A 127 9.21 -6.45 4.48
CA LEU A 127 10.53 -6.10 3.95
C LEU A 127 11.14 -4.91 4.69
N GLY A 128 10.33 -3.92 5.12
CA GLY A 128 10.76 -2.79 5.94
C GLY A 128 11.38 -3.23 7.28
N ASP A 129 10.83 -4.28 7.91
CA ASP A 129 11.43 -4.85 9.12
C ASP A 129 12.75 -5.59 8.80
N LEU A 130 12.87 -6.27 7.64
CA LEU A 130 14.14 -6.89 7.22
C LEU A 130 15.20 -5.86 6.81
N ILE A 131 14.78 -4.74 6.21
CA ILE A 131 15.66 -3.59 5.90
C ILE A 131 16.18 -2.97 7.20
N LEU A 132 15.30 -2.82 8.20
CA LEU A 132 15.71 -2.41 9.54
C LEU A 132 16.74 -3.39 10.14
N ALA A 133 16.53 -4.70 10.02
CA ALA A 133 17.49 -5.71 10.47
C ALA A 133 18.85 -5.54 9.76
N THR A 134 18.83 -5.28 8.45
CA THR A 134 20.04 -5.00 7.66
C THR A 134 20.76 -3.76 8.17
N SER A 135 20.02 -2.68 8.45
CA SER A 135 20.57 -1.45 9.00
C SER A 135 21.14 -1.61 10.42
N ILE A 136 20.51 -2.48 11.24
CA ILE A 136 20.99 -2.84 12.59
C ILE A 136 22.36 -3.51 12.51
N GLU A 137 22.53 -4.50 11.64
CA GLU A 137 23.81 -5.17 11.42
C GLU A 137 24.85 -4.24 10.82
N ALA A 138 24.48 -3.47 9.79
CA ALA A 138 25.37 -2.51 9.15
C ALA A 138 25.99 -1.51 10.15
N ARG A 139 25.21 -1.14 11.19
CA ARG A 139 25.61 -0.20 12.24
C ARG A 139 26.08 -0.88 13.51
N SER A 140 26.05 -2.21 13.58
CA SER A 140 26.31 -2.99 14.79
C SER A 140 25.57 -2.41 16.01
N CYS A 141 24.25 -2.26 15.89
CA CYS A 141 23.40 -1.74 16.95
C CYS A 141 23.02 -2.82 17.97
N SER A 142 22.62 -2.41 19.16
CA SER A 142 22.22 -3.33 20.24
C SER A 142 20.89 -4.02 19.97
N LEU A 143 20.78 -5.33 20.30
CA LEU A 143 19.52 -6.07 20.29
C LEU A 143 18.67 -5.90 21.54
N LYS A 144 19.18 -5.24 22.59
CA LYS A 144 18.43 -5.01 23.84
C LYS A 144 17.06 -4.36 23.66
N PRO A 145 16.85 -3.41 22.74
CA PRO A 145 15.53 -2.83 22.47
C PRO A 145 14.49 -3.82 21.92
N PHE A 146 14.93 -4.96 21.40
CA PHE A 146 14.09 -6.00 20.79
C PHE A 146 13.83 -7.18 21.71
N ASP A 147 14.19 -7.09 23.00
CA ASP A 147 13.92 -8.10 24.02
C ASP A 147 12.39 -8.23 24.25
N SER A 148 11.87 -9.45 24.20
CA SER A 148 10.46 -9.76 24.34
C SER A 148 9.83 -9.23 25.65
N ARG A 149 10.61 -9.16 26.73
CA ARG A 149 10.19 -8.63 28.05
C ARG A 149 9.85 -7.14 27.96
N VAL A 150 10.59 -6.38 27.13
CA VAL A 150 10.33 -4.95 26.89
C VAL A 150 8.97 -4.76 26.22
N HIS A 151 8.67 -5.59 25.23
CA HIS A 151 7.40 -5.52 24.50
C HIS A 151 6.22 -6.00 25.33
N ALA A 152 6.41 -7.08 26.11
CA ALA A 152 5.39 -7.58 27.04
C ALA A 152 5.03 -6.55 28.12
N ALA A 153 6.02 -5.81 28.64
CA ALA A 153 5.80 -4.77 29.65
C ALA A 153 4.95 -3.59 29.14
N ARG A 154 4.93 -3.32 27.83
CA ARG A 154 4.13 -2.25 27.22
C ARG A 154 2.81 -2.75 26.62
N GLY A 155 2.77 -3.96 26.08
CA GLY A 155 1.56 -4.67 25.65
C GLY A 155 1.03 -4.36 24.25
N HIS A 156 1.72 -3.57 23.39
CA HIS A 156 1.32 -3.35 21.99
C HIS A 156 1.71 -4.54 21.10
N PRO A 157 0.74 -5.22 20.45
CA PRO A 157 1.02 -6.43 19.67
C PRO A 157 1.89 -6.15 18.44
N GLY A 158 1.70 -5.02 17.76
CA GLY A 158 2.55 -4.64 16.63
C GLY A 158 4.00 -4.39 17.03
N GLN A 159 4.24 -3.76 18.18
CA GLN A 159 5.58 -3.57 18.72
C GLN A 159 6.25 -4.93 19.03
N ALA A 160 5.51 -5.87 19.60
CA ALA A 160 6.01 -7.23 19.88
C ALA A 160 6.33 -7.97 18.57
N LEU A 161 5.49 -7.86 17.56
CA LEU A 161 5.70 -8.46 16.24
C LEU A 161 7.04 -8.02 15.63
N VAL A 162 7.33 -6.72 15.64
CA VAL A 162 8.60 -6.20 15.11
C VAL A 162 9.78 -6.78 15.89
N GLY A 163 9.70 -6.82 17.22
CA GLY A 163 10.73 -7.45 18.05
C GLY A 163 10.98 -8.92 17.69
N ILE A 164 9.91 -9.70 17.47
CA ILE A 164 10.01 -11.10 17.04
C ILE A 164 10.71 -11.21 15.68
N ARG A 165 10.32 -10.41 14.69
CA ARG A 165 10.91 -10.44 13.34
C ARG A 165 12.38 -10.07 13.34
N ILE A 166 12.79 -9.03 14.07
CA ILE A 166 14.18 -8.62 14.18
C ILE A 166 15.01 -9.72 14.85
N ASN A 167 14.57 -10.28 15.97
CA ASN A 167 15.27 -11.38 16.61
C ASN A 167 15.35 -12.61 15.72
N MET A 168 14.32 -12.91 14.92
CA MET A 168 14.33 -14.01 13.95
C MET A 168 15.34 -13.75 12.82
N ALA A 169 15.35 -12.51 12.28
CA ALA A 169 16.23 -12.14 11.18
C ALA A 169 17.72 -12.16 11.56
N LEU A 170 18.03 -11.82 12.81
CA LEU A 170 19.39 -11.64 13.33
C LEU A 170 19.90 -12.84 14.18
N LYS A 171 19.12 -13.91 14.30
CA LYS A 171 19.41 -15.03 15.19
C LYS A 171 20.79 -15.66 14.99
N ASP A 172 21.22 -15.78 13.73
CA ASP A 172 22.47 -16.45 13.33
C ASP A 172 23.57 -15.44 12.94
N SER A 173 23.46 -14.19 13.39
CA SER A 173 24.37 -13.10 13.04
C SER A 173 25.69 -13.18 13.83
N GLU A 174 26.80 -13.34 13.14
CA GLU A 174 28.13 -13.22 13.74
C GLU A 174 28.43 -11.74 14.10
N ILE A 175 27.88 -10.79 13.33
CA ILE A 175 28.03 -9.34 13.61
C ILE A 175 27.45 -9.01 14.99
N MET A 176 26.26 -9.52 15.30
CA MET A 176 25.63 -9.24 16.61
C MET A 176 26.42 -9.85 17.77
N LEU A 177 27.03 -11.02 17.59
CA LEU A 177 27.87 -11.65 18.62
C LEU A 177 29.12 -10.81 18.96
N THR A 178 29.72 -10.14 17.96
CA THR A 178 30.91 -9.28 18.17
C THR A 178 30.59 -8.00 18.95
N HIS A 179 29.30 -7.66 19.13
CA HIS A 179 28.86 -6.40 19.72
C HIS A 179 28.11 -6.55 21.06
N GLU A 180 28.13 -7.75 21.68
CA GLU A 180 27.46 -7.98 22.97
C GLU A 180 28.02 -7.06 24.09
N ASP A 181 29.32 -6.74 24.06
CA ASP A 181 30.02 -5.94 25.07
C ASP A 181 30.40 -4.53 24.54
N CYS A 182 29.62 -3.96 23.64
CA CYS A 182 29.86 -2.64 23.06
C CYS A 182 29.82 -1.51 24.13
N GLU A 183 30.85 -0.64 24.15
CA GLU A 183 30.92 0.53 25.06
C GLU A 183 29.84 1.59 24.76
N ARG A 184 29.15 1.53 23.64
CA ARG A 184 28.08 2.47 23.27
C ARG A 184 26.90 2.31 24.21
N VAL A 185 26.60 3.34 24.99
CA VAL A 185 25.53 3.30 26.00
C VAL A 185 24.14 3.15 25.38
N GLN A 186 23.88 3.82 24.25
CA GLN A 186 22.61 3.80 23.55
C GLN A 186 22.76 4.05 22.06
N ASP A 187 21.97 3.37 21.24
CA ASP A 187 21.82 3.67 19.82
C ASP A 187 20.90 4.85 19.58
N ALA A 188 20.98 5.46 18.40
CA ALA A 188 20.04 6.49 17.96
C ALA A 188 18.59 5.96 17.95
N TYR A 189 17.62 6.83 18.22
CA TYR A 189 16.20 6.44 18.30
C TYR A 189 15.67 5.80 17.03
N SER A 190 16.23 6.13 15.86
CA SER A 190 15.84 5.51 14.59
C SER A 190 16.10 4.00 14.53
N PHE A 191 17.02 3.47 15.35
CA PHE A 191 17.23 2.03 15.56
C PHE A 191 16.53 1.56 16.83
N ARG A 192 16.81 2.22 17.95
CA ARG A 192 16.37 1.82 19.28
C ARG A 192 14.84 1.86 19.47
N CYS A 193 14.16 2.86 18.88
CA CYS A 193 12.72 3.05 18.98
C CYS A 193 11.96 2.50 17.75
N ALA A 194 12.62 1.73 16.89
CA ALA A 194 12.00 1.18 15.70
C ALA A 194 10.78 0.28 16.02
N PRO A 195 10.77 -0.60 17.04
CA PRO A 195 9.57 -1.36 17.36
C PRO A 195 8.36 -0.51 17.71
N GLN A 196 8.59 0.64 18.36
CA GLN A 196 7.54 1.58 18.76
C GLN A 196 6.98 2.40 17.60
N VAL A 197 7.70 2.50 16.47
CA VAL A 197 7.27 3.20 15.25
C VAL A 197 6.74 2.23 14.21
N HIS A 198 7.44 1.14 13.90
CA HIS A 198 6.98 0.12 12.94
C HIS A 198 5.73 -0.61 13.44
N GLY A 199 5.65 -0.90 14.74
CA GLY A 199 4.55 -1.66 15.35
C GLY A 199 3.15 -1.08 15.05
N PRO A 200 2.89 0.19 15.35
CA PRO A 200 1.61 0.83 15.02
C PRO A 200 1.24 0.80 13.54
N VAL A 201 2.24 0.78 12.63
CA VAL A 201 1.98 0.67 11.19
C VAL A 201 1.41 -0.71 10.83
N HIS A 202 1.92 -1.78 11.45
CA HIS A 202 1.36 -3.13 11.31
C HIS A 202 -0.06 -3.25 11.87
N GLU A 203 -0.33 -2.62 13.03
CA GLU A 203 -1.67 -2.57 13.62
C GLU A 203 -2.65 -1.81 12.72
N MET A 204 -2.19 -0.72 12.09
CA MET A 204 -3.00 0.04 11.14
C MET A 204 -3.30 -0.76 9.86
N LEU A 205 -2.34 -1.58 9.36
CA LEU A 205 -2.59 -2.50 8.25
C LEU A 205 -3.68 -3.52 8.58
N SER A 206 -3.70 -4.08 9.80
CA SER A 206 -4.77 -4.98 10.24
C SER A 206 -6.14 -4.29 10.24
N ARG A 207 -6.19 -3.01 10.68
CA ARG A 207 -7.41 -2.21 10.61
C ARG A 207 -7.85 -1.93 9.16
N LEU A 208 -6.91 -1.62 8.27
CA LEU A 208 -7.18 -1.43 6.83
C LEU A 208 -7.81 -2.69 6.23
N ARG A 209 -7.23 -3.86 6.48
CA ARG A 209 -7.75 -5.17 6.03
C ARG A 209 -9.17 -5.42 6.50
N ARG A 210 -9.46 -5.11 7.77
CA ARG A 210 -10.81 -5.26 8.31
C ARG A 210 -11.82 -4.39 7.57
N VAL A 211 -11.50 -3.11 7.30
CA VAL A 211 -12.40 -2.21 6.56
C VAL A 211 -12.61 -2.72 5.13
N ILE A 212 -11.53 -3.10 4.44
CA ILE A 212 -11.61 -3.68 3.09
C ILE A 212 -12.52 -4.92 3.09
N SER A 213 -12.33 -5.84 4.02
CA SER A 213 -13.09 -7.08 4.10
C SER A 213 -14.59 -6.82 4.31
N VAL A 214 -14.95 -5.84 5.11
CA VAL A 214 -16.34 -5.44 5.34
C VAL A 214 -16.94 -4.79 4.08
N ASP A 215 -16.31 -3.75 3.55
CA ASP A 215 -16.84 -3.01 2.40
C ASP A 215 -16.89 -3.84 1.11
N LEU A 216 -15.89 -4.69 0.88
CA LEU A 216 -15.86 -5.61 -0.25
C LEU A 216 -17.09 -6.53 -0.26
N ASN A 217 -17.61 -6.88 0.92
CA ASN A 217 -18.76 -7.76 1.10
C ASN A 217 -20.07 -7.05 1.46
N ALA A 218 -20.10 -5.73 1.40
CA ALA A 218 -21.24 -4.92 1.79
C ALA A 218 -22.20 -4.64 0.61
N ALA A 219 -23.45 -4.32 0.94
CA ALA A 219 -24.40 -3.70 0.04
C ALA A 219 -24.31 -2.17 0.22
N THR A 220 -23.51 -1.53 -0.64
CA THR A 220 -23.18 -0.10 -0.55
C THR A 220 -24.03 0.78 -1.48
N ASP A 221 -25.20 0.33 -1.85
CA ASP A 221 -26.15 1.03 -2.72
C ASP A 221 -27.24 1.78 -1.91
N ASN A 222 -28.06 2.59 -2.58
CA ASN A 222 -29.23 3.28 -2.05
C ASN A 222 -30.27 3.52 -3.16
N PRO A 223 -31.59 3.33 -2.90
CA PRO A 223 -32.15 2.62 -1.76
C PRO A 223 -31.84 1.12 -1.80
N LEU A 224 -31.83 0.46 -0.65
CA LEU A 224 -31.75 -0.99 -0.56
C LEU A 224 -33.16 -1.61 -0.53
N ILE A 225 -33.26 -2.82 -1.09
CA ILE A 225 -34.49 -3.60 -1.17
C ILE A 225 -34.36 -4.82 -0.25
N PHE A 226 -35.36 -5.01 0.61
CA PHE A 226 -35.42 -6.14 1.54
C PHE A 226 -36.71 -6.92 1.27
N PRO A 227 -36.69 -7.91 0.36
CA PRO A 227 -37.88 -8.68 0.03
C PRO A 227 -38.44 -9.36 1.27
N ASP A 228 -39.72 -9.11 1.57
CA ASP A 228 -40.45 -9.69 2.67
C ASP A 228 -41.87 -10.08 2.16
N PRO A 229 -42.25 -11.37 2.14
CA PRO A 229 -43.53 -11.80 1.64
C PRO A 229 -44.74 -11.26 2.44
N THR A 230 -44.50 -10.74 3.63
CA THR A 230 -45.56 -10.12 4.48
C THR A 230 -45.76 -8.64 4.23
N LYS A 231 -44.86 -7.99 3.43
CA LYS A 231 -44.85 -6.57 3.14
C LYS A 231 -45.08 -6.27 1.67
N THR A 232 -45.52 -5.08 1.37
CA THR A 232 -45.78 -4.63 0.00
C THR A 232 -45.18 -3.23 -0.26
N GLY A 233 -44.81 -3.01 -1.53
CA GLY A 233 -44.44 -1.67 -2.03
C GLY A 233 -43.27 -1.02 -1.27
N SER A 234 -43.49 0.19 -0.77
CA SER A 234 -42.45 1.04 -0.14
C SER A 234 -41.90 0.48 1.18
N GLU A 235 -42.59 -0.43 1.85
CA GLU A 235 -42.12 -1.04 3.09
C GLU A 235 -40.88 -1.93 2.91
N MET A 236 -40.67 -2.41 1.67
CA MET A 236 -39.48 -3.21 1.30
C MET A 236 -38.32 -2.36 0.80
N VAL A 237 -38.52 -1.05 0.56
CA VAL A 237 -37.54 -0.16 -0.04
C VAL A 237 -37.07 0.85 1.00
N ILE A 238 -35.80 0.77 1.41
CA ILE A 238 -35.27 1.63 2.47
C ILE A 238 -34.23 2.58 1.90
N SER A 239 -34.50 3.90 1.97
CA SER A 239 -33.52 4.94 1.70
C SER A 239 -32.62 5.11 2.92
N GLN A 240 -31.29 5.14 2.69
CA GLN A 240 -30.30 5.13 3.76
C GLN A 240 -28.93 5.68 3.25
N GLY A 241 -27.84 5.51 4.00
CA GLY A 241 -26.53 6.12 3.75
C GLY A 241 -25.38 5.13 3.52
N ASN A 242 -25.61 3.86 3.19
CA ASN A 242 -24.54 2.83 3.05
C ASN A 242 -23.55 3.13 1.90
N PHE A 243 -23.85 4.06 1.05
CA PHE A 243 -22.95 4.53 -0.02
C PHE A 243 -21.87 5.49 0.49
N HIS A 244 -21.98 6.00 1.72
CA HIS A 244 -21.07 7.03 2.23
C HIS A 244 -19.69 6.46 2.56
N GLY A 245 -18.64 7.02 1.94
CA GLY A 245 -17.27 6.50 2.01
C GLY A 245 -16.48 6.82 3.29
N GLN A 246 -17.12 7.29 4.37
CA GLN A 246 -16.40 7.74 5.58
C GLN A 246 -15.53 6.68 6.25
N PRO A 247 -15.95 5.40 6.37
CA PRO A 247 -15.07 4.36 6.94
C PRO A 247 -13.80 4.16 6.14
N ILE A 248 -13.90 4.25 4.81
CA ILE A 248 -12.78 4.13 3.87
C ILE A 248 -11.85 5.33 4.00
N ALA A 249 -12.39 6.56 4.00
CA ALA A 249 -11.63 7.79 4.11
C ALA A 249 -10.75 7.82 5.36
N LEU A 250 -11.36 7.53 6.52
CA LEU A 250 -10.64 7.55 7.81
C LEU A 250 -9.54 6.52 7.89
N VAL A 251 -9.75 5.30 7.39
CA VAL A 251 -8.70 4.27 7.43
C VAL A 251 -7.59 4.54 6.43
N ALA A 252 -7.91 5.09 5.25
CA ALA A 252 -6.93 5.47 4.25
C ALA A 252 -6.00 6.58 4.76
N ASP A 253 -6.56 7.65 5.30
CA ASP A 253 -5.80 8.77 5.86
C ASP A 253 -4.95 8.34 7.07
N SER A 254 -5.51 7.50 7.94
CA SER A 254 -4.77 6.98 9.11
C SER A 254 -3.60 6.07 8.68
N MET A 255 -3.80 5.23 7.64
CA MET A 255 -2.74 4.39 7.09
C MET A 255 -1.67 5.22 6.38
N ALA A 256 -2.06 6.27 5.66
CA ALA A 256 -1.14 7.20 5.00
C ALA A 256 -0.22 7.89 6.02
N LEU A 257 -0.77 8.36 7.14
CA LEU A 257 0.01 8.93 8.24
C LEU A 257 0.97 7.90 8.87
N ALA A 258 0.50 6.67 9.10
CA ALA A 258 1.36 5.61 9.62
C ALA A 258 2.53 5.28 8.68
N CYS A 259 2.29 5.24 7.37
CA CYS A 259 3.33 5.05 6.36
C CYS A 259 4.33 6.22 6.35
N HIS A 260 3.88 7.45 6.60
CA HIS A 260 4.76 8.62 6.71
C HIS A 260 5.76 8.44 7.87
N GLU A 261 5.30 8.00 9.03
CA GLU A 261 6.18 7.78 10.19
C GLU A 261 7.20 6.66 9.93
N LEU A 262 6.79 5.59 9.23
CA LEU A 262 7.71 4.53 8.81
C LEU A 262 8.78 5.05 7.84
N ALA A 263 8.39 5.84 6.84
CA ALA A 263 9.33 6.45 5.91
C ALA A 263 10.26 7.46 6.60
N SER A 264 9.74 8.23 7.55
CA SER A 264 10.50 9.21 8.32
C SER A 264 11.60 8.56 9.17
N ILE A 265 11.29 7.48 9.90
CA ILE A 265 12.30 6.78 10.70
C ILE A 265 13.31 6.03 9.81
N SER A 266 12.89 5.54 8.64
CA SER A 266 13.77 4.94 7.63
C SER A 266 14.78 5.96 7.11
N GLU A 267 14.33 7.15 6.72
CA GLU A 267 15.21 8.23 6.26
C GLU A 267 16.20 8.64 7.34
N ARG A 268 15.81 8.70 8.61
CA ARG A 268 16.74 8.95 9.71
C ARG A 268 17.81 7.86 9.86
N ARG A 269 17.53 6.60 9.54
CA ARG A 269 18.56 5.55 9.52
C ARG A 269 19.56 5.74 8.38
N ILE A 270 19.09 6.18 7.21
CA ILE A 270 19.97 6.58 6.10
C ILE A 270 20.94 7.67 6.56
N ASP A 271 20.41 8.74 7.16
CA ASP A 271 21.22 9.84 7.70
C ASP A 271 22.28 9.35 8.72
N GLN A 272 21.89 8.41 9.61
CA GLN A 272 22.81 7.83 10.58
C GLN A 272 23.93 7.00 9.93
N MET A 273 23.66 6.29 8.84
CA MET A 273 24.67 5.45 8.16
C MET A 273 25.63 6.26 7.30
N LEU A 274 25.17 7.35 6.71
CA LEU A 274 25.97 8.18 5.79
C LEU A 274 26.83 9.25 6.50
N ASP A 275 26.54 9.59 7.76
CA ASP A 275 27.33 10.51 8.57
C ASP A 275 28.49 9.76 9.25
N ALA A 276 29.72 10.05 8.86
CA ALA A 276 30.93 9.42 9.39
C ALA A 276 31.09 9.58 10.92
N ASN A 277 30.69 10.73 11.46
CA ASN A 277 30.82 10.99 12.91
C ASN A 277 29.89 10.12 13.74
N ARG A 278 28.74 9.72 13.16
CA ARG A 278 27.74 8.89 13.80
C ARG A 278 27.94 7.43 13.51
N SER A 279 28.32 7.11 12.26
CA SER A 279 28.47 5.72 11.80
C SER A 279 29.82 5.12 12.17
N GLY A 280 30.88 5.88 12.18
CA GLY A 280 32.23 5.36 12.17
C GLY A 280 32.64 4.74 10.82
N LEU A 281 31.77 4.84 9.80
CA LEU A 281 32.01 4.42 8.43
C LEU A 281 32.55 5.60 7.60
N PRO A 282 33.12 5.37 6.40
CA PRO A 282 33.53 6.47 5.53
C PRO A 282 32.35 7.41 5.22
N PRO A 283 32.58 8.74 5.08
CA PRO A 283 31.52 9.68 4.72
C PRO A 283 30.81 9.24 3.47
N PHE A 284 29.47 9.19 3.51
CA PHE A 284 28.59 8.76 2.41
C PHE A 284 28.90 7.35 1.87
N LEU A 285 29.66 6.53 2.62
CA LEU A 285 30.16 5.21 2.22
C LEU A 285 31.05 5.24 0.96
N ALA A 286 31.70 6.38 0.71
CA ALA A 286 32.62 6.57 -0.40
C ALA A 286 33.92 5.75 -0.18
N LYS A 287 34.44 5.09 -1.22
CA LYS A 287 35.70 4.31 -1.14
C LYS A 287 36.92 5.22 -1.00
N VAL A 288 36.90 6.36 -1.71
CA VAL A 288 37.95 7.38 -1.63
C VAL A 288 37.33 8.71 -1.15
N SER A 289 37.30 8.87 0.16
CA SER A 289 36.73 10.07 0.82
C SER A 289 37.39 11.36 0.34
N GLY A 290 36.55 12.36 0.01
CA GLY A 290 37.00 13.65 -0.50
C GLY A 290 37.18 13.73 -2.02
N LEU A 291 37.23 12.58 -2.72
CA LEU A 291 37.25 12.51 -4.17
C LEU A 291 35.87 12.02 -4.71
N GLU A 292 35.30 11.04 -4.04
CA GLU A 292 34.02 10.42 -4.39
C GLU A 292 32.90 10.94 -3.52
N SER A 293 31.68 10.98 -4.07
CA SER A 293 30.44 11.36 -3.38
C SER A 293 29.71 10.16 -2.74
N GLY A 294 30.05 8.93 -3.16
CA GLY A 294 29.42 7.70 -2.65
C GLY A 294 27.91 7.72 -2.81
N LEU A 295 27.17 7.43 -1.75
CA LEU A 295 25.70 7.39 -1.73
C LEU A 295 25.06 8.70 -1.22
N MET A 296 25.78 9.83 -1.22
CA MET A 296 25.24 11.12 -0.76
C MET A 296 23.91 11.47 -1.42
N ILE A 297 23.79 11.31 -2.74
CA ILE A 297 22.59 11.67 -3.49
C ILE A 297 21.41 10.72 -3.19
N VAL A 298 21.66 9.50 -2.74
CA VAL A 298 20.59 8.57 -2.30
C VAL A 298 19.84 9.13 -1.08
N GLN A 299 20.55 9.81 -0.16
CA GLN A 299 19.90 10.55 0.94
C GLN A 299 18.99 11.66 0.43
N TYR A 300 19.40 12.39 -0.60
CA TYR A 300 18.56 13.45 -1.20
C TYR A 300 17.28 12.85 -1.82
N VAL A 301 17.40 11.71 -2.50
CA VAL A 301 16.24 11.00 -3.06
C VAL A 301 15.28 10.59 -1.94
N ALA A 302 15.77 9.97 -0.88
CA ALA A 302 14.95 9.57 0.27
C ALA A 302 14.25 10.77 0.93
N ALA A 303 14.98 11.87 1.16
CA ALA A 303 14.42 13.08 1.76
C ALA A 303 13.37 13.76 0.84
N ALA A 304 13.59 13.78 -0.47
CA ALA A 304 12.64 14.33 -1.44
C ALA A 304 11.37 13.46 -1.52
N SER A 305 11.51 12.12 -1.58
CA SER A 305 10.38 11.19 -1.56
C SER A 305 9.58 11.31 -0.26
N LEU A 306 10.23 11.47 0.89
CA LEU A 306 9.57 11.72 2.18
C LEU A 306 8.82 13.05 2.19
N ALA A 307 9.38 14.11 1.61
CA ALA A 307 8.73 15.42 1.51
C ALA A 307 7.45 15.34 0.65
N GLU A 308 7.48 14.64 -0.48
CA GLU A 308 6.30 14.41 -1.31
C GLU A 308 5.28 13.50 -0.62
N LEU A 309 5.73 12.42 0.04
CA LEU A 309 4.88 11.53 0.82
C LEU A 309 4.08 12.31 1.87
N ARG A 310 4.70 13.26 2.56
CA ARG A 310 4.04 14.13 3.54
C ARG A 310 2.86 14.89 2.94
N LEU A 311 2.95 15.34 1.68
CA LEU A 311 1.84 16.03 1.02
C LEU A 311 0.64 15.11 0.83
N PHE A 312 0.88 13.85 0.43
CA PHE A 312 -0.17 12.84 0.25
C PHE A 312 -0.71 12.30 1.58
N ALA A 313 0.07 12.34 2.66
CA ALA A 313 -0.36 11.93 3.99
C ALA A 313 -1.17 13.01 4.73
N ASN A 314 -1.37 14.20 4.13
CA ASN A 314 -2.29 15.19 4.66
C ASN A 314 -3.74 14.68 4.55
N PRO A 315 -4.51 14.57 5.67
CA PRO A 315 -5.80 13.90 5.64
C PRO A 315 -6.82 14.59 4.76
N ALA A 316 -7.32 13.92 3.72
CA ALA A 316 -8.37 14.43 2.86
C ALA A 316 -9.72 14.52 3.60
N SER A 317 -9.99 13.53 4.48
CA SER A 317 -11.24 13.48 5.27
C SER A 317 -11.38 14.57 6.33
N ALA A 318 -10.33 15.37 6.56
CA ALA A 318 -10.38 16.50 7.49
C ALA A 318 -11.14 17.73 6.93
N TYR A 319 -11.49 17.69 5.66
CA TYR A 319 -12.20 18.79 4.98
C TYR A 319 -13.61 18.36 4.60
N ASN A 320 -14.48 19.33 4.42
CA ASN A 320 -15.85 19.10 3.98
C ASN A 320 -16.28 20.14 2.93
N VAL A 321 -17.21 19.76 2.06
CA VAL A 321 -17.82 20.60 1.05
C VAL A 321 -19.25 20.16 0.82
N SER A 322 -20.17 21.12 0.65
CA SER A 322 -21.55 20.82 0.30
C SER A 322 -21.73 20.75 -1.22
N THR A 323 -22.46 19.73 -1.69
CA THR A 323 -22.79 19.50 -3.10
C THR A 323 -24.27 19.16 -3.28
N SER A 324 -24.73 18.92 -4.52
CA SER A 324 -26.12 18.55 -4.83
C SER A 324 -27.18 19.49 -4.22
N ALA A 325 -26.98 20.81 -4.39
CA ALA A 325 -27.84 21.83 -3.84
C ALA A 325 -28.05 21.71 -2.32
N ASN A 326 -26.99 21.42 -1.59
CA ASN A 326 -26.95 21.20 -0.13
C ASN A 326 -27.59 19.89 0.36
N GLN A 327 -28.01 19.00 -0.50
CA GLN A 327 -28.48 17.68 -0.08
C GLN A 327 -27.30 16.82 0.44
N GLU A 328 -26.15 16.90 -0.20
CA GLU A 328 -24.91 16.28 0.23
C GLU A 328 -24.07 17.29 1.03
N ASP A 329 -24.51 17.61 2.24
CA ASP A 329 -23.92 18.63 3.11
C ASP A 329 -22.72 18.14 3.94
N HIS A 330 -22.45 16.82 3.89
CA HIS A 330 -21.28 16.18 4.47
C HIS A 330 -20.75 15.10 3.53
N VAL A 331 -19.48 15.25 3.08
CA VAL A 331 -18.81 14.33 2.15
C VAL A 331 -17.58 13.73 2.79
N SER A 332 -17.25 12.48 2.43
CA SER A 332 -16.11 11.77 3.03
C SER A 332 -14.76 12.13 2.43
N LEU A 333 -14.72 12.57 1.16
CA LEU A 333 -13.51 12.67 0.34
C LEU A 333 -12.73 11.35 0.25
N GLY A 334 -13.41 10.21 0.42
CA GLY A 334 -12.82 8.88 0.50
C GLY A 334 -12.07 8.46 -0.76
N ALA A 335 -12.51 8.91 -1.94
CA ALA A 335 -11.80 8.67 -3.18
C ALA A 335 -10.43 9.37 -3.22
N THR A 336 -10.36 10.61 -2.71
CA THR A 336 -9.10 11.34 -2.58
C THR A 336 -8.19 10.67 -1.55
N ALA A 337 -8.71 10.30 -0.37
CA ALA A 337 -7.96 9.62 0.68
C ALA A 337 -7.37 8.28 0.20
N ALA A 338 -8.20 7.43 -0.44
CA ALA A 338 -7.75 6.13 -0.95
C ALA A 338 -6.70 6.25 -2.07
N TRP A 339 -6.86 7.21 -2.98
CA TRP A 339 -5.86 7.49 -4.01
C TRP A 339 -4.56 8.04 -3.41
N SER A 340 -4.65 8.97 -2.45
CA SER A 340 -3.48 9.50 -1.74
C SER A 340 -2.70 8.40 -1.04
N LEU A 341 -3.38 7.42 -0.42
CA LEU A 341 -2.73 6.26 0.17
C LEU A 341 -1.93 5.46 -0.87
N CYS A 342 -2.46 5.25 -2.09
CA CYS A 342 -1.68 4.61 -3.15
C CYS A 342 -0.38 5.37 -3.45
N LYS A 343 -0.42 6.72 -3.48
CA LYS A 343 0.77 7.54 -3.71
C LYS A 343 1.75 7.52 -2.54
N VAL A 344 1.24 7.50 -1.31
CA VAL A 344 2.05 7.30 -0.11
C VAL A 344 2.82 5.97 -0.16
N VAL A 345 2.15 4.88 -0.58
CA VAL A 345 2.78 3.55 -0.69
C VAL A 345 3.89 3.54 -1.75
N GLU A 346 3.70 4.24 -2.88
CA GLU A 346 4.75 4.41 -3.91
C GLU A 346 5.99 5.11 -3.33
N ARG A 347 5.81 6.23 -2.63
CA ARG A 347 6.93 6.98 -2.01
C ARG A 347 7.57 6.21 -0.85
N LEU A 348 6.80 5.47 -0.05
CA LEU A 348 7.34 4.61 1.00
C LEU A 348 8.30 3.55 0.41
N ALA A 349 7.92 2.93 -0.70
CA ALA A 349 8.76 1.93 -1.37
C ALA A 349 10.10 2.53 -1.82
N GLU A 350 10.11 3.77 -2.31
CA GLU A 350 11.33 4.48 -2.70
C GLU A 350 12.25 4.77 -1.51
N VAL A 351 11.70 5.24 -0.39
CA VAL A 351 12.48 5.50 0.83
C VAL A 351 13.08 4.20 1.37
N LEU A 352 12.31 3.11 1.39
CA LEU A 352 12.80 1.80 1.81
C LEU A 352 13.87 1.24 0.86
N ALA A 353 13.76 1.47 -0.45
CA ALA A 353 14.79 1.09 -1.41
C ALA A 353 16.10 1.85 -1.19
N CYS A 354 16.00 3.15 -0.88
CA CYS A 354 17.16 3.96 -0.50
C CYS A 354 17.82 3.43 0.77
N GLU A 355 17.04 3.09 1.82
CA GLU A 355 17.60 2.52 3.06
C GLU A 355 18.27 1.19 2.79
N LEU A 356 17.64 0.30 2.01
CA LEU A 356 18.21 -1.00 1.68
C LEU A 356 19.54 -0.87 0.94
N LEU A 357 19.62 0.01 -0.06
CA LEU A 357 20.86 0.24 -0.81
C LEU A 357 21.98 0.75 0.10
N VAL A 358 21.69 1.74 0.95
CA VAL A 358 22.65 2.30 1.91
C VAL A 358 23.07 1.25 2.94
N ALA A 359 22.13 0.49 3.49
CA ALA A 359 22.44 -0.54 4.47
C ALA A 359 23.27 -1.69 3.87
N ALA A 360 22.94 -2.12 2.64
CA ALA A 360 23.72 -3.12 1.93
C ALA A 360 25.17 -2.64 1.70
N GLU A 361 25.37 -1.36 1.29
CA GLU A 361 26.71 -0.82 1.11
C GLU A 361 27.46 -0.67 2.44
N ALA A 362 26.79 -0.28 3.51
CA ALA A 362 27.40 -0.18 4.83
C ALA A 362 27.81 -1.54 5.38
N LEU A 363 27.13 -2.63 5.03
CA LEU A 363 27.50 -4.01 5.39
C LEU A 363 28.82 -4.47 4.76
N GLU A 364 29.26 -3.90 3.63
CA GLU A 364 30.56 -4.23 3.01
C GLU A 364 31.76 -3.89 3.93
N TYR A 365 31.54 -3.07 4.96
CA TYR A 365 32.57 -2.72 5.95
C TYR A 365 32.59 -3.68 7.16
N GLN A 366 31.64 -4.63 7.25
CA GLN A 366 31.64 -5.67 8.28
C GLN A 366 32.58 -6.81 7.90
N GLN A 367 33.28 -7.37 8.89
CA GLN A 367 34.31 -8.40 8.69
C GLN A 367 33.80 -9.83 8.92
N VAL A 368 32.60 -9.98 9.43
CA VAL A 368 31.97 -11.24 9.80
C VAL A 368 30.59 -11.36 9.18
N LYS A 369 29.97 -12.55 9.23
CA LYS A 369 28.73 -12.83 8.51
C LYS A 369 27.51 -12.22 9.16
N ALA A 370 26.65 -11.64 8.32
CA ALA A 370 25.32 -11.22 8.67
C ALA A 370 24.38 -12.41 8.91
N GLY A 371 23.26 -12.18 9.59
CA GLY A 371 22.20 -13.16 9.76
C GLY A 371 21.63 -13.65 8.43
N LYS A 372 21.06 -14.85 8.41
CA LYS A 372 20.60 -15.50 7.15
C LYS A 372 19.61 -14.66 6.35
N TRP A 373 18.62 -14.08 7.02
CA TRP A 373 17.61 -13.24 6.36
C TRP A 373 18.22 -11.98 5.73
N VAL A 374 19.14 -11.35 6.45
CA VAL A 374 19.86 -10.17 5.96
C VAL A 374 20.76 -10.57 4.78
N SER A 375 21.52 -11.66 4.91
CA SER A 375 22.40 -12.15 3.85
C SER A 375 21.65 -12.43 2.55
N GLU A 376 20.48 -13.09 2.61
CA GLU A 376 19.66 -13.38 1.43
C GLU A 376 19.05 -12.12 0.84
N LEU A 377 18.55 -11.17 1.66
CA LEU A 377 18.04 -9.89 1.18
C LEU A 377 19.15 -9.08 0.48
N VAL A 378 20.34 -9.03 1.07
CA VAL A 378 21.50 -8.36 0.48
C VAL A 378 21.94 -9.06 -0.81
N LEU A 379 21.92 -10.40 -0.86
CA LEU A 379 22.21 -11.14 -2.09
C LEU A 379 21.26 -10.78 -3.24
N LEU A 380 19.96 -10.64 -2.95
CA LEU A 380 18.98 -10.15 -3.93
C LEU A 380 19.28 -8.72 -4.36
N THR A 381 19.60 -7.86 -3.42
CA THR A 381 19.97 -6.44 -3.67
C THR A 381 21.21 -6.36 -4.57
N ARG A 382 22.24 -7.19 -4.32
CA ARG A 382 23.49 -7.20 -5.08
C ARG A 382 23.39 -7.73 -6.50
N LYS A 383 22.31 -8.43 -6.84
CA LYS A 383 22.01 -8.80 -8.24
C LYS A 383 21.59 -7.58 -9.07
N ILE A 384 21.04 -6.55 -8.44
CA ILE A 384 20.60 -5.31 -9.09
C ILE A 384 21.67 -4.23 -8.91
N SER A 385 22.16 -4.05 -7.69
CA SER A 385 23.12 -3.01 -7.33
C SER A 385 24.38 -3.65 -6.75
N PRO A 386 25.44 -3.89 -7.57
CA PRO A 386 26.72 -4.40 -7.07
C PRO A 386 27.38 -3.39 -6.13
N PRO A 387 28.29 -3.83 -5.24
CA PRO A 387 29.05 -2.94 -4.36
C PRO A 387 29.70 -1.78 -5.11
N LEU A 388 29.82 -0.63 -4.46
CA LEU A 388 30.49 0.53 -5.06
C LEU A 388 32.00 0.24 -5.25
N SER A 389 32.46 0.47 -6.47
CA SER A 389 33.89 0.48 -6.81
C SER A 389 34.41 1.87 -7.19
N GLY A 390 33.57 2.89 -7.04
CA GLY A 390 33.72 4.29 -7.39
C GLY A 390 32.34 4.90 -7.62
N ASP A 391 32.26 6.20 -7.84
CA ASP A 391 31.01 6.89 -8.14
C ASP A 391 30.39 6.39 -9.44
N ARG A 392 29.10 6.10 -9.42
CA ARG A 392 28.28 5.78 -10.60
C ARG A 392 26.84 6.24 -10.42
N SER A 393 26.08 6.33 -11.50
CA SER A 393 24.62 6.51 -11.40
C SER A 393 23.97 5.26 -10.82
N VAL A 394 23.18 5.42 -9.78
CA VAL A 394 22.38 4.34 -9.14
C VAL A 394 20.88 4.52 -9.39
N SER A 395 20.48 5.40 -10.32
CA SER A 395 19.08 5.74 -10.56
C SER A 395 18.27 4.54 -11.02
N ASP A 396 18.75 3.81 -12.04
CA ASP A 396 18.06 2.62 -12.57
C ASP A 396 18.02 1.50 -11.53
N GLU A 397 19.09 1.35 -10.76
CA GLU A 397 19.19 0.39 -9.66
C GLU A 397 18.11 0.69 -8.59
N LEU A 398 17.94 1.94 -8.18
CA LEU A 398 16.92 2.34 -7.21
C LEU A 398 15.49 2.12 -7.75
N MET A 399 15.23 2.41 -9.00
CA MET A 399 13.93 2.14 -9.62
C MET A 399 13.62 0.63 -9.61
N GLU A 400 14.57 -0.21 -9.95
CA GLU A 400 14.38 -1.66 -9.95
C GLU A 400 14.21 -2.22 -8.53
N LEU A 401 15.00 -1.76 -7.55
CA LEU A 401 14.85 -2.09 -6.14
C LEU A 401 13.45 -1.72 -5.63
N THR A 402 12.98 -0.51 -5.94
CA THR A 402 11.64 -0.02 -5.58
C THR A 402 10.55 -0.94 -6.13
N ASN A 403 10.66 -1.36 -7.39
CA ASN A 403 9.74 -2.28 -8.02
C ASN A 403 9.76 -3.66 -7.36
N CYS A 404 10.94 -4.21 -7.07
CA CYS A 404 11.10 -5.50 -6.42
C CYS A 404 10.51 -5.53 -5.01
N LEU A 405 10.66 -4.45 -4.24
CA LEU A 405 10.07 -4.32 -2.92
C LEU A 405 8.53 -4.26 -2.99
N SER A 406 7.98 -3.55 -4.00
CA SER A 406 6.55 -3.29 -4.12
C SER A 406 5.74 -4.47 -4.67
N ASN A 407 6.34 -5.34 -5.50
CA ASN A 407 5.61 -6.41 -6.21
C ASN A 407 5.44 -7.69 -5.39
N GLY A 408 6.10 -7.81 -4.24
CA GLY A 408 6.04 -8.96 -3.33
C GLY A 408 6.88 -10.17 -3.75
N ILE A 409 7.55 -10.15 -4.89
CA ILE A 409 8.33 -11.29 -5.40
C ILE A 409 9.47 -11.63 -4.45
N TRP A 410 10.22 -10.64 -3.97
CA TRP A 410 11.33 -10.86 -3.06
C TRP A 410 10.88 -11.43 -1.71
N LEU A 411 9.78 -10.91 -1.16
CA LEU A 411 9.23 -11.46 0.07
C LEU A 411 8.86 -12.93 -0.09
N ASN A 412 8.15 -13.27 -1.16
CA ASN A 412 7.75 -14.65 -1.43
C ASN A 412 8.96 -15.57 -1.59
N GLN A 413 10.03 -15.11 -2.26
CA GLN A 413 11.27 -15.86 -2.42
C GLN A 413 11.97 -16.09 -1.07
N LEU A 414 12.11 -15.05 -0.25
CA LEU A 414 12.72 -15.13 1.08
C LEU A 414 11.92 -16.05 2.00
N GLU A 415 10.59 -15.90 2.04
CA GLU A 415 9.72 -16.75 2.87
C GLU A 415 9.71 -18.22 2.42
N ALA A 416 9.80 -18.48 1.11
CA ALA A 416 9.91 -19.85 0.59
C ALA A 416 11.23 -20.53 1.00
N GLN A 417 12.31 -19.76 1.11
CA GLN A 417 13.64 -20.27 1.44
C GLN A 417 13.87 -20.38 2.96
N LEU A 418 13.40 -19.40 3.74
CA LEU A 418 13.76 -19.22 5.15
C LEU A 418 12.60 -19.45 6.13
N GLY A 419 11.38 -19.64 5.62
CA GLY A 419 10.15 -19.78 6.42
C GLY A 419 9.32 -18.50 6.46
N GLN A 420 8.06 -18.60 6.92
CA GLN A 420 7.14 -17.47 6.95
C GLN A 420 7.50 -16.48 8.07
N LEU A 421 7.49 -15.19 7.73
CA LEU A 421 7.56 -14.13 8.74
C LEU A 421 6.22 -14.03 9.50
N PRO A 422 6.23 -13.93 10.83
CA PRO A 422 5.03 -13.73 11.63
C PRO A 422 4.19 -12.53 11.16
N THR A 423 2.87 -12.61 11.33
CA THR A 423 1.92 -11.54 10.98
C THR A 423 0.99 -11.25 12.17
N LEU A 424 0.44 -10.04 12.23
CA LEU A 424 -0.75 -9.77 13.03
C LEU A 424 -1.97 -10.34 12.33
N GLU A 425 -2.83 -10.99 13.10
CA GLU A 425 -4.15 -11.44 12.63
C GLU A 425 -5.12 -10.26 12.40
#